data_2fb8fdf5c9d745183d2e6daaf15659fb
#
_entry.id   2fb8fdf5c9d745183d2e6daaf15659fb
#
_cell.length_a   1.000
_cell.length_b   1.000
_cell.length_c   1.000
_cell.angle_alpha   90.00
_cell.angle_beta   90.00
_cell.angle_gamma   90.00
#
_symmetry.space_group_name_H-M   'P 1'
#
loop_
_entity.id
_entity.type
_entity.pdbx_description
1 polymer ?
#
loop_
_entity_poly.entity_id
_entity_poly.type
_entity_poly.pdbx_seq_one_letter_code
_entity_poly.pdbx_strand_id
1 'polypeptide(L)'
;MAYDKNNIFAKILRGEIPCKKIFENEFVLSFYDINPQKKIHALIIPKGSYIDLDDFIENAKEKEILEFFKAISFIAKLLKISNIEGGYRTLSNI
;
A
#
# COMPACT_ATOMS: atom_id res chain seq x y z
N MET A 1 17.26 -1.56 -12.09
CA MET A 1 17.36 -0.38 -11.21
C MET A 1 17.40 -0.82 -9.75
N ALA A 2 18.20 -0.15 -8.96
CA ALA A 2 18.27 -0.42 -7.55
C ALA A 2 17.13 0.30 -6.80
N TYR A 3 16.71 -0.28 -5.70
CA TYR A 3 15.73 0.35 -4.82
C TYR A 3 16.34 1.62 -4.21
N ASP A 4 15.64 2.73 -4.34
CA ASP A 4 16.08 4.01 -3.78
C ASP A 4 15.61 4.11 -2.32
N LYS A 5 16.54 3.98 -1.39
CA LYS A 5 16.26 4.07 0.05
C LYS A 5 15.82 5.46 0.50
N ASN A 6 15.96 6.45 -0.37
CA ASN A 6 15.55 7.82 -0.07
C ASN A 6 14.19 8.18 -0.67
N ASN A 7 13.47 7.22 -1.27
CA ASN A 7 12.15 7.49 -1.76
C ASN A 7 11.18 7.75 -0.59
N ILE A 8 10.09 8.45 -0.88
CA ILE A 8 9.16 8.88 0.16
C ILE A 8 8.54 7.71 0.94
N PHE A 9 8.26 6.59 0.27
CA PHE A 9 7.64 5.44 0.94
C PHE A 9 8.63 4.75 1.88
N ALA A 10 9.89 4.66 1.50
CA ALA A 10 10.92 4.12 2.38
C ALA A 10 11.08 4.99 3.63
N LYS A 11 11.01 6.30 3.47
CA LYS A 11 11.09 7.25 4.60
C LYS A 11 9.88 7.11 5.52
N ILE A 12 8.69 6.90 4.96
CA ILE A 12 7.49 6.66 5.76
C ILE A 12 7.63 5.36 6.55
N LEU A 13 8.14 4.29 5.91
CA LEU A 13 8.34 3.01 6.59
C LEU A 13 9.33 3.11 7.75
N ARG A 14 10.34 3.96 7.62
CA ARG A 14 11.33 4.18 8.69
C ARG A 14 10.84 5.14 9.77
N GLY A 15 9.67 5.76 9.59
CA GLY A 15 9.14 6.74 10.52
C GLY A 15 9.74 8.14 10.38
N GLU A 16 10.51 8.39 9.31
CA GLU A 16 11.11 9.72 9.08
C GLU A 16 10.10 10.73 8.58
N ILE A 17 9.06 10.28 7.89
CA ILE A 17 7.97 11.12 7.41
C ILE A 17 6.69 10.61 8.06
N PRO A 18 5.95 11.48 8.76
CA PRO A 18 4.70 11.05 9.39
C PRO A 18 3.64 10.71 8.34
N CYS A 19 2.77 9.77 8.68
CA CYS A 19 1.64 9.43 7.84
C CYS A 19 0.43 9.16 8.73
N LYS A 20 -0.76 9.30 8.16
CA LYS A 20 -2.00 8.98 8.85
C LYS A 20 -2.36 7.53 8.54
N LYS A 21 -1.98 6.63 9.43
CA LYS A 21 -2.17 5.21 9.24
C LYS A 21 -3.62 4.81 9.19
N ILE A 22 -3.92 3.85 8.31
CA ILE A 22 -5.19 3.15 8.25
C ILE A 22 -5.02 1.77 8.85
N PHE A 23 -3.95 1.07 8.46
CA PHE A 23 -3.70 -0.30 8.86
C PHE A 23 -2.22 -0.62 8.70
N GLU A 24 -1.71 -1.46 9.58
CA GLU A 24 -0.33 -1.92 9.49
C GLU A 24 -0.22 -3.33 10.06
N ASN A 25 0.53 -4.19 9.40
CA ASN A 25 0.92 -5.47 9.95
C ASN A 25 2.37 -5.76 9.55
N GLU A 26 2.80 -7.00 9.71
CA GLU A 26 4.17 -7.42 9.41
C GLU A 26 4.56 -7.19 7.95
N PHE A 27 3.61 -7.22 7.04
CA PHE A 27 3.87 -7.23 5.59
C PHE A 27 3.51 -5.96 4.87
N VAL A 28 2.58 -5.18 5.39
CA VAL A 28 2.05 -4.00 4.68
C VAL A 28 1.84 -2.83 5.62
N LEU A 29 1.87 -1.64 5.02
CA LEU A 29 1.45 -0.40 5.67
C LEU A 29 0.44 0.27 4.76
N SER A 30 -0.69 0.71 5.33
CA SER A 30 -1.68 1.49 4.61
C SER A 30 -1.91 2.82 5.32
N PHE A 31 -2.04 3.88 4.54
CA PHE A 31 -2.23 5.23 5.06
C PHE A 31 -2.99 6.08 4.05
N TYR A 32 -3.54 7.21 4.52
CA TYR A 32 -4.23 8.13 3.64
C TYR A 32 -3.25 8.93 2.82
N ASP A 33 -3.60 9.17 1.55
CA ASP A 33 -2.84 10.07 0.70
C ASP A 33 -2.99 11.50 1.25
N ILE A 34 -1.88 12.21 1.39
CA ILE A 34 -1.88 13.59 1.90
C ILE A 34 -2.45 14.59 0.91
N ASN A 35 -2.48 14.24 -0.39
CA ASN A 35 -3.05 15.07 -1.45
C ASN A 35 -4.14 14.31 -2.18
N PRO A 36 -5.26 13.99 -1.51
CA PRO A 36 -6.28 13.16 -2.14
C PRO A 36 -6.98 13.89 -3.27
N GLN A 37 -7.01 13.24 -4.42
CA GLN A 37 -7.75 13.71 -5.59
C GLN A 37 -9.23 13.32 -5.51
N LYS A 38 -9.57 12.41 -4.61
CA LYS A 38 -10.90 11.82 -4.44
C LYS A 38 -11.26 11.77 -2.97
N LYS A 39 -12.53 11.49 -2.67
CA LYS A 39 -13.03 11.43 -1.30
C LYS A 39 -12.24 10.45 -0.44
N ILE A 40 -11.93 9.29 -0.99
CA ILE A 40 -11.15 8.27 -0.30
C ILE A 40 -10.01 7.85 -1.22
N HIS A 41 -8.80 8.17 -0.81
CA HIS A 41 -7.61 7.74 -1.52
C HIS A 41 -6.64 7.17 -0.49
N ALA A 42 -6.61 5.86 -0.40
CA ALA A 42 -5.73 5.14 0.50
C ALA A 42 -4.58 4.54 -0.29
N LEU A 43 -3.41 4.56 0.32
CA LEU A 43 -2.21 3.96 -0.24
C LEU A 43 -1.89 2.69 0.55
N ILE A 44 -1.44 1.66 -0.15
CA ILE A 44 -1.02 0.41 0.46
C ILE A 44 0.37 0.10 -0.09
N ILE A 45 1.34 -0.06 0.80
CA ILE A 45 2.71 -0.38 0.39
C ILE A 45 3.19 -1.63 1.11
N PRO A 46 3.99 -2.48 0.42
CA PRO A 46 4.65 -3.58 1.08
C PRO A 46 5.81 -3.05 1.92
N LYS A 47 6.14 -3.73 3.01
CA LYS A 47 7.24 -3.31 3.88
C LYS A 47 8.61 -3.67 3.34
N GLY A 48 8.68 -4.55 2.36
CA GLY A 48 9.94 -4.89 1.72
C GLY A 48 10.41 -3.81 0.74
N SER A 49 11.64 -3.92 0.29
CA SER A 49 12.27 -2.95 -0.61
C SER A 49 12.06 -3.36 -2.07
N TYR A 50 10.87 -3.12 -2.58
CA TYR A 50 10.51 -3.46 -3.96
C TYR A 50 10.30 -2.19 -4.79
N ILE A 51 10.84 -2.19 -6.01
CA ILE A 51 10.83 -1.03 -6.90
C ILE A 51 9.44 -0.79 -7.50
N ASP A 52 8.80 -1.87 -7.95
CA ASP A 52 7.51 -1.82 -8.62
C ASP A 52 6.77 -3.15 -8.43
N LEU A 53 5.63 -3.29 -9.08
CA LEU A 53 4.82 -4.49 -8.97
C LEU A 53 5.53 -5.73 -9.53
N ASP A 54 6.22 -5.58 -10.65
CA ASP A 54 6.93 -6.70 -11.25
C ASP A 54 8.04 -7.20 -10.33
N ASP A 55 8.81 -6.29 -9.75
CA ASP A 55 9.84 -6.63 -8.77
C ASP A 55 9.24 -7.35 -7.56
N PHE A 56 8.12 -6.84 -7.06
CA PHE A 56 7.43 -7.44 -5.93
C PHE A 56 6.98 -8.87 -6.25
N ILE A 57 6.34 -9.07 -7.39
CA ILE A 57 5.84 -10.39 -7.79
C ILE A 57 6.98 -11.38 -8.01
N GLU A 58 8.08 -10.93 -8.61
CA GLU A 58 9.21 -11.82 -8.92
C GLU A 58 10.05 -12.17 -7.70
N ASN A 59 10.21 -11.26 -6.75
CA ASN A 59 11.21 -11.40 -5.70
C ASN A 59 10.66 -11.53 -4.28
N ALA A 60 9.40 -11.18 -4.05
CA ALA A 60 8.81 -11.34 -2.73
C ALA A 60 8.43 -12.81 -2.47
N LYS A 61 8.37 -13.16 -1.20
CA LYS A 61 7.88 -14.48 -0.81
C LYS A 61 6.38 -14.59 -1.08
N GLU A 62 5.90 -15.80 -1.36
CA GLU A 62 4.47 -16.02 -1.60
C GLU A 62 3.59 -15.46 -0.49
N LYS A 63 4.00 -15.61 0.76
CA LYS A 63 3.24 -15.09 1.89
C LYS A 63 3.13 -13.58 1.87
N GLU A 64 4.20 -12.88 1.49
CA GLU A 64 4.18 -11.42 1.37
C GLU A 64 3.19 -10.98 0.28
N ILE A 65 3.20 -11.68 -0.85
CA ILE A 65 2.32 -11.38 -1.97
C ILE A 65 0.86 -11.61 -1.57
N LEU A 66 0.58 -12.76 -0.98
CA LEU A 66 -0.77 -13.12 -0.54
C LEU A 66 -1.30 -12.12 0.50
N GLU A 67 -0.51 -11.79 1.49
CA GLU A 67 -0.91 -10.88 2.55
C GLU A 67 -1.14 -9.46 2.01
N PHE A 68 -0.34 -9.04 1.03
CA PHE A 68 -0.52 -7.75 0.39
C PHE A 68 -1.89 -7.64 -0.28
N PHE A 69 -2.26 -8.65 -1.07
CA PHE A 69 -3.53 -8.63 -1.79
C PHE A 69 -4.74 -8.84 -0.87
N LYS A 70 -4.58 -9.63 0.17
CA LYS A 70 -5.62 -9.76 1.20
C LYS A 70 -5.86 -8.43 1.92
N ALA A 71 -4.81 -7.66 2.13
CA ALA A 71 -4.90 -6.37 2.78
C ALA A 71 -5.76 -5.39 1.98
N ILE A 72 -5.70 -5.44 0.66
CA ILE A 72 -6.54 -4.57 -0.19
C ILE A 72 -8.01 -4.76 0.14
N SER A 73 -8.48 -6.00 0.18
CA SER A 73 -9.87 -6.30 0.49
C SER A 73 -10.22 -5.93 1.93
N PHE A 74 -9.33 -6.23 2.87
CA PHE A 74 -9.53 -5.89 4.27
C PHE A 74 -9.69 -4.39 4.48
N ILE A 75 -8.82 -3.61 3.87
CA ILE A 75 -8.83 -2.15 3.97
C ILE A 75 -10.07 -1.56 3.32
N ALA A 76 -10.49 -2.10 2.16
CA ALA A 76 -11.71 -1.66 1.50
C ALA A 76 -12.94 -1.85 2.40
N LYS A 77 -13.00 -2.96 3.12
CA LYS A 77 -14.07 -3.23 4.07
C LYS A 77 -13.99 -2.31 5.29
N LEU A 78 -12.78 -2.08 5.78
CA LEU A 78 -12.54 -1.20 6.91
C LEU A 78 -13.00 0.23 6.61
N LEU A 79 -12.75 0.70 5.40
CA LEU A 79 -13.17 2.03 4.94
C LEU A 79 -14.61 2.06 4.45
N LYS A 80 -15.31 0.92 4.48
CA LYS A 80 -16.72 0.79 4.08
C LYS A 80 -16.98 1.16 2.62
N ILE A 81 -16.03 0.87 1.75
CA ILE A 81 -16.17 1.16 0.31
C ILE A 81 -16.46 -0.07 -0.54
N SER A 82 -16.37 -1.28 0.04
CA SER A 82 -16.59 -2.53 -0.71
C SER A 82 -18.00 -2.67 -1.25
N ASN A 83 -19.00 -2.12 -0.55
CA ASN A 83 -20.42 -2.25 -0.90
C ASN A 83 -21.02 -0.99 -1.50
N ILE A 84 -20.17 -0.02 -1.88
CA ILE A 84 -20.63 1.18 -2.54
C ILE A 84 -20.93 0.85 -4.00
N GLU A 85 -22.03 1.39 -4.54
CA GLU A 85 -22.36 1.23 -5.94
C GLU A 85 -21.19 1.67 -6.82
N GLY A 86 -20.78 0.81 -7.76
CA GLY A 86 -19.59 1.03 -8.56
C GLY A 86 -18.32 0.48 -7.95
N GLY A 87 -18.37 0.04 -6.68
CA GLY A 87 -17.23 -0.57 -6.00
C GLY A 87 -16.06 0.36 -5.77
N TYR A 88 -14.86 -0.17 -5.82
CA TYR A 88 -13.63 0.58 -5.68
C TYR A 88 -12.63 0.15 -6.75
N ARG A 89 -11.66 1.00 -6.98
CA ARG A 89 -10.63 0.76 -8.00
C ARG A 89 -9.26 0.73 -7.35
N THR A 90 -8.42 -0.20 -7.80
CA THR A 90 -7.02 -0.22 -7.38
C THR A 90 -6.16 0.31 -8.51
N LEU A 91 -5.14 1.09 -8.15
CA LEU A 91 -4.18 1.65 -9.10
C LEU A 91 -2.77 1.34 -8.62
N SER A 92 -1.89 1.01 -9.54
CA SER A 92 -0.48 0.81 -9.24
C SER A 92 0.33 1.93 -9.88
N ASN A 93 1.12 2.62 -9.07
CA ASN A 93 2.06 3.64 -9.55
C ASN A 93 3.42 2.97 -9.74
N ILE A 94 3.67 2.58 -10.93
CA ILE A 94 4.91 1.86 -11.27
C ILE A 94 5.96 2.84 -11.74
#